data_728d95e7101d897af9f1e810f1eb4527
#
_entry.id   728d95e7101d897af9f1e810f1eb4527
#
_cell.length_a   1.000
_cell.length_b   1.000
_cell.length_c   1.000
_cell.angle_alpha   90.00
_cell.angle_beta   90.00
_cell.angle_gamma   90.00
#
_symmetry.space_group_name_H-M   'P 1'
#
loop_
_entity.id
_entity.type
_entity.pdbx_description
1 polymer ?
#
loop_
_entity_poly.entity_id
_entity_poly.type
_entity_poly.pdbx_seq_one_letter_code
_entity_poly.pdbx_strand_id
1 'polypeptide(L)'
;MATLNVCGLKRRSQYPDFIEYFDKYDLICFVETKLEDTDVVSIPGFQCFSQPRKQKYIRKSGGIALYAKNDIFEHCKHLSTDSDYIMWISIDKSSTSMDENLIIGVTYVPPSQSRFFNDEELQTLENEITSMCSSHKYVYITGDLNARTANLIDYVQLDEFLAEEFELDDETVHFF
;
A
#
# COMPACT_ATOMS: atom_id res chain seq x y z
N MET A 1 7.71 -7.69 2.54
CA MET A 1 6.85 -6.76 1.74
C MET A 1 7.30 -5.32 1.95
N ALA A 2 7.15 -4.45 0.96
CA ALA A 2 7.38 -3.01 1.07
C ALA A 2 6.18 -2.22 0.53
N THR A 3 5.91 -1.04 1.09
CA THR A 3 4.88 -0.11 0.60
C THR A 3 5.48 1.29 0.44
N LEU A 4 5.20 1.96 -0.68
CA LEU A 4 5.76 3.27 -0.98
C LEU A 4 4.78 4.13 -1.79
N ASN A 5 4.59 5.39 -1.38
CA ASN A 5 4.00 6.41 -2.24
C ASN A 5 5.06 6.90 -3.23
N VAL A 6 4.85 6.63 -4.52
CA VAL A 6 5.86 6.87 -5.57
C VAL A 6 5.66 8.18 -6.33
N CYS A 7 4.50 8.83 -6.14
CA CYS A 7 4.17 10.07 -6.86
C CYS A 7 4.47 10.00 -8.37
N GLY A 8 4.07 8.88 -9.01
CA GLY A 8 4.27 8.61 -10.43
C GLY A 8 5.30 7.52 -10.73
N LEU A 9 4.82 6.28 -10.82
CA LEU A 9 5.64 5.07 -10.97
C LEU A 9 6.45 5.05 -12.27
N LYS A 10 5.83 5.44 -13.39
CA LYS A 10 6.48 5.43 -14.72
C LYS A 10 7.76 6.28 -14.77
N ARG A 11 7.80 7.38 -14.01
CA ARG A 11 9.00 8.21 -13.91
C ARG A 11 10.04 7.58 -13.00
N ARG A 12 9.61 7.03 -11.87
CA ARG A 12 10.51 6.41 -10.88
C ARG A 12 11.19 5.17 -11.44
N SER A 13 10.45 4.35 -12.20
CA SER A 13 10.99 3.11 -12.78
C SER A 13 12.07 3.32 -13.86
N GLN A 14 12.32 4.56 -14.29
CA GLN A 14 13.42 4.88 -15.20
C GLN A 14 14.80 4.89 -14.51
N TYR A 15 14.83 4.88 -13.18
CA TYR A 15 16.06 4.87 -12.41
C TYR A 15 16.40 3.43 -11.97
N PRO A 16 17.53 2.86 -12.42
CA PRO A 16 17.93 1.49 -12.07
C PRO A 16 17.98 1.26 -10.55
N ASP A 17 18.58 2.17 -9.81
CA ASP A 17 18.71 2.08 -8.35
C ASP A 17 17.36 1.96 -7.65
N PHE A 18 16.30 2.58 -8.22
CA PHE A 18 14.95 2.46 -7.70
C PHE A 18 14.43 1.04 -7.84
N ILE A 19 14.70 0.38 -8.96
CA ILE A 19 14.28 -1.00 -9.20
C ILE A 19 15.07 -1.97 -8.32
N GLU A 20 16.40 -1.84 -8.29
CA GLU A 20 17.30 -2.70 -7.51
C GLU A 20 16.99 -2.67 -6.01
N TYR A 21 16.52 -1.52 -5.49
CA TYR A 21 16.14 -1.40 -4.08
C TYR A 21 15.08 -2.43 -3.67
N PHE A 22 14.22 -2.86 -4.60
CA PHE A 22 13.10 -3.75 -4.32
C PHE A 22 13.39 -5.23 -4.48
N ASP A 23 14.54 -5.64 -5.01
CA ASP A 23 14.90 -7.05 -5.25
C ASP A 23 14.85 -7.93 -3.98
N LYS A 24 15.07 -7.30 -2.83
CA LYS A 24 15.02 -7.99 -1.52
C LYS A 24 13.61 -8.27 -1.01
N TYR A 25 12.57 -7.74 -1.65
CA TYR A 25 11.19 -7.93 -1.23
C TYR A 25 10.47 -8.90 -2.15
N ASP A 26 9.51 -9.63 -1.61
CA ASP A 26 8.68 -10.57 -2.37
C ASP A 26 7.40 -9.91 -2.88
N LEU A 27 6.91 -8.92 -2.14
CA LEU A 27 5.74 -8.10 -2.47
C LEU A 27 6.10 -6.62 -2.35
N ILE A 28 5.67 -5.83 -3.34
CA ILE A 28 5.89 -4.39 -3.40
C ILE A 28 4.56 -3.71 -3.70
N CYS A 29 4.13 -2.82 -2.82
CA CYS A 29 2.91 -2.04 -2.98
C CYS A 29 3.27 -0.60 -3.31
N PHE A 30 2.86 -0.12 -4.47
CA PHE A 30 3.00 1.26 -4.86
C PHE A 30 1.65 1.96 -4.84
N VAL A 31 1.61 3.13 -4.22
CA VAL A 31 0.46 4.02 -4.24
C VAL A 31 0.83 5.34 -4.91
N GLU A 32 -0.19 6.06 -5.37
CA GLU A 32 -0.02 7.25 -6.22
C GLU A 32 0.80 6.95 -7.50
N THR A 33 0.50 5.79 -8.10
CA THR A 33 1.23 5.30 -9.27
C THR A 33 1.08 6.21 -10.50
N LYS A 34 -0.05 6.91 -10.60
CA LYS A 34 -0.44 7.77 -11.75
C LYS A 34 -0.43 7.04 -13.09
N LEU A 35 -0.63 5.71 -13.06
CA LEU A 35 -0.77 4.88 -14.24
C LEU A 35 -2.18 5.02 -14.83
N GLU A 36 -2.27 4.80 -16.13
CA GLU A 36 -3.52 4.61 -16.88
C GLU A 36 -3.70 3.14 -17.23
N ASP A 37 -4.89 2.77 -17.71
CA ASP A 37 -5.23 1.37 -18.07
C ASP A 37 -4.26 0.76 -19.10
N THR A 38 -3.66 1.60 -19.96
CA THR A 38 -2.73 1.19 -21.01
C THR A 38 -1.25 1.27 -20.60
N ASP A 39 -0.96 1.86 -19.44
CA ASP A 39 0.41 2.00 -18.96
C ASP A 39 0.89 0.67 -18.36
N VAL A 40 2.03 0.19 -18.85
CA VAL A 40 2.70 -0.98 -18.30
C VAL A 40 4.08 -0.54 -17.78
N VAL A 41 4.34 -0.84 -16.52
CA VAL A 41 5.67 -0.69 -15.91
C VAL A 41 6.14 -2.08 -15.51
N SER A 42 7.20 -2.56 -16.17
CA SER A 42 7.77 -3.88 -15.90
C SER A 42 8.90 -3.76 -14.88
N ILE A 43 8.86 -4.62 -13.87
CA ILE A 43 9.96 -4.83 -12.91
C ILE A 43 10.47 -6.25 -13.11
N PRO A 44 11.76 -6.46 -13.41
CA PRO A 44 12.30 -7.79 -13.63
C PRO A 44 12.01 -8.74 -12.46
N GLY A 45 11.57 -9.96 -12.74
CA GLY A 45 11.26 -10.96 -11.71
C GLY A 45 9.90 -10.79 -11.02
N PHE A 46 9.13 -9.74 -11.35
CA PHE A 46 7.81 -9.48 -10.76
C PHE A 46 6.70 -9.44 -11.82
N GLN A 47 5.50 -9.80 -11.39
CA GLN A 47 4.25 -9.52 -12.09
C GLN A 47 3.40 -8.57 -11.26
N CYS A 48 2.43 -7.90 -11.89
CA CYS A 48 1.74 -6.76 -11.31
C CYS A 48 0.21 -6.86 -11.43
N PHE A 49 -0.48 -6.56 -10.35
CA PHE A 49 -1.85 -6.08 -10.36
C PHE A 49 -1.84 -4.56 -10.32
N SER A 50 -2.57 -3.91 -11.20
CA SER A 50 -2.66 -2.45 -11.26
C SER A 50 -4.12 -2.01 -11.26
N GLN A 51 -4.44 -1.04 -10.43
CA GLN A 51 -5.74 -0.40 -10.33
C GLN A 51 -5.56 1.10 -10.52
N PRO A 52 -5.65 1.58 -11.77
CA PRO A 52 -5.73 3.01 -12.04
C PRO A 52 -6.98 3.62 -11.42
N ARG A 53 -6.96 4.91 -11.13
CA ARG A 53 -8.16 5.60 -10.66
C ARG A 53 -9.25 5.56 -11.74
N LYS A 54 -10.47 5.18 -11.38
CA LYS A 54 -11.63 5.11 -12.32
C LYS A 54 -11.98 6.49 -12.87
N GLN A 55 -12.01 7.51 -12.01
CA GLN A 55 -12.32 8.87 -12.44
C GLN A 55 -11.08 9.54 -13.05
N LYS A 56 -11.13 9.80 -14.36
CA LYS A 56 -10.03 10.41 -15.12
C LYS A 56 -10.12 11.92 -15.06
N TYR A 57 -9.02 12.55 -14.69
CA TYR A 57 -8.84 14.00 -14.71
C TYR A 57 -7.74 14.36 -15.70
N ILE A 58 -7.71 15.62 -16.15
CA ILE A 58 -6.64 16.15 -17.02
C ILE A 58 -5.27 15.93 -16.37
N ARG A 59 -5.18 16.06 -15.04
CA ARG A 59 -3.96 15.75 -14.28
C ARG A 59 -4.05 14.36 -13.66
N LYS A 60 -3.13 13.48 -14.03
CA LYS A 60 -3.03 12.13 -13.48
C LYS A 60 -2.82 12.16 -11.96
N SER A 61 -3.58 11.38 -11.24
CA SER A 61 -3.47 11.27 -9.77
C SER A 61 -3.94 9.90 -9.28
N GLY A 62 -3.50 9.50 -8.09
CA GLY A 62 -3.90 8.24 -7.47
C GLY A 62 -3.36 7.02 -8.20
N GLY A 63 -4.09 5.92 -8.11
CA GLY A 63 -3.72 4.62 -8.64
C GLY A 63 -2.86 3.81 -7.68
N ILE A 64 -3.12 2.50 -7.67
CA ILE A 64 -2.51 1.51 -6.78
C ILE A 64 -1.92 0.41 -7.67
N ALA A 65 -0.75 -0.14 -7.28
CA ALA A 65 -0.19 -1.31 -7.92
C ALA A 65 0.46 -2.22 -6.88
N LEU A 66 0.26 -3.53 -7.02
CA LEU A 66 0.96 -4.54 -6.24
C LEU A 66 1.78 -5.41 -7.20
N TYR A 67 3.07 -5.45 -6.96
CA TYR A 67 4.03 -6.32 -7.63
C TYR A 67 4.33 -7.50 -6.71
N ALA A 68 4.23 -8.70 -7.24
CA ALA A 68 4.63 -9.92 -6.56
C ALA A 68 5.70 -10.65 -7.38
N LYS A 69 6.68 -11.28 -6.72
CA LYS A 69 7.62 -12.18 -7.41
C LYS A 69 6.84 -13.26 -8.16
N ASN A 70 7.38 -13.72 -9.28
CA ASN A 70 6.68 -14.62 -10.21
C ASN A 70 6.12 -15.87 -9.52
N ASP A 71 6.87 -16.47 -8.62
CA ASP A 71 6.48 -17.65 -7.86
C ASP A 71 5.33 -17.40 -6.87
N ILE A 72 5.26 -16.19 -6.32
CA ILE A 72 4.16 -15.78 -5.42
C ILE A 72 2.95 -15.32 -6.24
N PHE A 73 3.16 -14.64 -7.36
CA PHE A 73 2.09 -14.09 -8.18
C PHE A 73 1.10 -15.16 -8.66
N GLU A 74 1.58 -16.37 -8.96
CA GLU A 74 0.75 -17.51 -9.37
C GLU A 74 -0.28 -17.92 -8.29
N HIS A 75 0.00 -17.58 -7.04
CA HIS A 75 -0.87 -17.81 -5.88
C HIS A 75 -1.71 -16.58 -5.50
N CYS A 76 -1.57 -15.49 -6.22
CA CYS A 76 -2.29 -14.24 -5.96
C CYS A 76 -3.55 -14.13 -6.82
N LYS A 77 -4.61 -13.59 -6.25
CA LYS A 77 -5.86 -13.28 -6.94
C LYS A 77 -6.33 -11.88 -6.60
N HIS A 78 -6.57 -11.07 -7.61
CA HIS A 78 -7.24 -9.77 -7.44
C HIS A 78 -8.72 -10.00 -7.09
N LEU A 79 -9.18 -9.38 -6.01
CA LEU A 79 -10.57 -9.40 -5.60
C LEU A 79 -11.26 -8.12 -6.08
N SER A 80 -12.57 -8.22 -6.33
CA SER A 80 -13.37 -7.05 -6.71
C SER A 80 -13.45 -6.05 -5.57
N THR A 81 -13.47 -4.76 -5.91
CA THR A 81 -13.68 -3.65 -5.00
C THR A 81 -14.63 -2.63 -5.63
N ASP A 82 -15.48 -2.01 -4.83
CA ASP A 82 -16.31 -0.89 -5.22
C ASP A 82 -15.61 0.44 -5.00
N SER A 83 -14.66 0.50 -4.03
CA SER A 83 -13.89 1.69 -3.71
C SER A 83 -12.70 1.92 -4.64
N ASP A 84 -12.48 3.18 -5.04
CA ASP A 84 -11.27 3.62 -5.74
C ASP A 84 -10.04 3.74 -4.82
N TYR A 85 -10.25 3.65 -3.50
CA TYR A 85 -9.21 3.90 -2.50
C TYR A 85 -8.50 2.65 -2.03
N ILE A 86 -8.94 1.46 -2.44
CA ILE A 86 -8.32 0.20 -2.03
C ILE A 86 -8.28 -0.80 -3.18
N MET A 87 -7.25 -1.61 -3.20
CA MET A 87 -7.10 -2.80 -4.05
C MET A 87 -6.90 -4.01 -3.15
N TRP A 88 -7.74 -5.02 -3.34
CA TRP A 88 -7.70 -6.25 -2.56
C TRP A 88 -7.02 -7.38 -3.33
N ILE A 89 -6.04 -8.04 -2.70
CA ILE A 89 -5.36 -9.22 -3.23
C ILE A 89 -5.49 -10.35 -2.21
N SER A 90 -5.95 -11.51 -2.66
CA SER A 90 -5.91 -12.75 -1.88
C SER A 90 -4.66 -13.54 -2.26
N ILE A 91 -3.87 -13.95 -1.28
CA ILE A 91 -2.74 -14.86 -1.47
C ILE A 91 -3.16 -16.22 -0.91
N ASP A 92 -3.05 -17.26 -1.74
CA ASP A 92 -3.42 -18.61 -1.37
C ASP A 92 -2.53 -19.13 -0.23
N LYS A 93 -3.14 -19.82 0.72
CA LYS A 93 -2.45 -20.38 1.89
C LYS A 93 -1.34 -21.37 1.52
N SER A 94 -1.39 -21.99 0.36
CA SER A 94 -0.35 -22.93 -0.10
C SER A 94 1.01 -22.27 -0.29
N SER A 95 1.05 -20.95 -0.51
CA SER A 95 2.27 -20.15 -0.65
C SER A 95 2.70 -19.45 0.65
N THR A 96 1.95 -19.65 1.73
CA THR A 96 2.21 -19.07 3.04
C THR A 96 2.29 -20.17 4.10
N SER A 97 2.75 -19.85 5.31
CA SER A 97 2.70 -20.79 6.44
C SER A 97 1.38 -20.69 7.22
N MET A 98 0.35 -20.07 6.64
CA MET A 98 -0.94 -19.82 7.27
C MET A 98 -1.93 -20.95 6.98
N ASP A 99 -2.92 -21.14 7.86
CA ASP A 99 -3.99 -22.13 7.70
C ASP A 99 -5.14 -21.66 6.80
N GLU A 100 -5.23 -20.35 6.53
CA GLU A 100 -6.16 -19.73 5.61
C GLU A 100 -5.46 -18.74 4.67
N ASN A 101 -6.15 -18.26 3.64
CA ASN A 101 -5.62 -17.28 2.71
C ASN A 101 -5.32 -15.94 3.42
N LEU A 102 -4.25 -15.29 3.00
CA LEU A 102 -3.93 -13.93 3.42
C LEU A 102 -4.60 -12.93 2.48
N ILE A 103 -5.37 -12.02 3.05
CA ILE A 103 -5.97 -10.90 2.30
C ILE A 103 -5.12 -9.65 2.52
N ILE A 104 -4.67 -9.06 1.43
CA ILE A 104 -3.91 -7.78 1.46
C ILE A 104 -4.78 -6.68 0.86
N GLY A 105 -5.04 -5.63 1.63
CA GLY A 105 -5.63 -4.38 1.17
C GLY A 105 -4.54 -3.34 0.98
N VAL A 106 -4.32 -2.90 -0.27
CA VAL A 106 -3.43 -1.77 -0.56
C VAL A 106 -4.27 -0.53 -0.75
N THR A 107 -4.09 0.47 0.11
CA THR A 107 -4.96 1.65 0.15
C THR A 107 -4.22 2.93 -0.18
N TYR A 108 -4.91 3.82 -0.88
CA TYR A 108 -4.50 5.21 -1.10
C TYR A 108 -5.70 6.15 -0.97
N VAL A 109 -5.77 6.83 0.16
CA VAL A 109 -6.77 7.88 0.40
C VAL A 109 -6.15 9.24 0.07
N PRO A 110 -6.73 10.03 -0.84
CA PRO A 110 -6.23 11.38 -1.11
C PRO A 110 -6.32 12.27 0.15
N PRO A 111 -5.45 13.28 0.29
CA PRO A 111 -5.59 14.26 1.37
C PRO A 111 -6.99 14.89 1.39
N SER A 112 -7.56 15.11 2.57
CA SER A 112 -8.94 15.63 2.76
C SER A 112 -9.19 16.99 2.08
N GLN A 113 -8.15 17.79 1.88
CA GLN A 113 -8.23 19.08 1.15
C GLN A 113 -8.04 18.93 -0.35
N SER A 114 -7.84 17.72 -0.84
CA SER A 114 -7.67 17.45 -2.27
C SER A 114 -9.02 17.42 -2.96
N ARG A 115 -9.10 18.00 -4.17
CA ARG A 115 -10.26 17.84 -5.06
C ARG A 115 -10.56 16.38 -5.45
N PHE A 116 -9.66 15.46 -5.12
CA PHE A 116 -9.78 14.03 -5.39
C PHE A 116 -10.32 13.24 -4.20
N PHE A 117 -10.48 13.91 -3.06
CA PHE A 117 -11.10 13.33 -1.87
C PHE A 117 -12.63 13.28 -2.05
N ASN A 118 -13.23 12.18 -1.64
CA ASN A 118 -14.67 11.97 -1.66
C ASN A 118 -15.09 11.21 -0.40
N ASP A 119 -16.00 11.78 0.38
CA ASP A 119 -16.49 11.19 1.63
C ASP A 119 -17.28 9.88 1.37
N GLU A 120 -18.00 9.77 0.26
CA GLU A 120 -18.72 8.55 -0.10
C GLU A 120 -17.76 7.40 -0.40
N GLU A 121 -16.66 7.69 -1.09
CA GLU A 121 -15.58 6.72 -1.32
C GLU A 121 -14.90 6.29 -0.03
N LEU A 122 -14.70 7.21 0.92
CA LEU A 122 -14.16 6.88 2.24
C LEU A 122 -15.10 5.94 3.00
N GLN A 123 -16.40 6.23 2.98
CA GLN A 123 -17.40 5.35 3.61
C GLN A 123 -17.45 3.97 2.95
N THR A 124 -17.31 3.90 1.63
CA THR A 124 -17.23 2.63 0.90
C THR A 124 -15.99 1.84 1.33
N LEU A 125 -14.84 2.50 1.43
CA LEU A 125 -13.60 1.92 1.95
C LEU A 125 -13.79 1.33 3.37
N GLU A 126 -14.38 2.09 4.29
CA GLU A 126 -14.63 1.65 5.67
C GLU A 126 -15.53 0.40 5.71
N ASN A 127 -16.58 0.39 4.90
CA ASN A 127 -17.49 -0.75 4.80
C ASN A 127 -16.79 -2.00 4.25
N GLU A 128 -15.97 -1.85 3.20
CA GLU A 128 -15.19 -2.96 2.65
C GLU A 128 -14.18 -3.51 3.65
N ILE A 129 -13.42 -2.65 4.34
CA ILE A 129 -12.48 -3.06 5.38
C ILE A 129 -13.21 -3.86 6.47
N THR A 130 -14.34 -3.37 6.94
CA THR A 130 -15.15 -4.04 7.97
C THR A 130 -15.63 -5.41 7.49
N SER A 131 -16.09 -5.49 6.25
CA SER A 131 -16.54 -6.75 5.63
C SER A 131 -15.41 -7.76 5.50
N MET A 132 -14.25 -7.34 4.99
CA MET A 132 -13.08 -8.21 4.83
C MET A 132 -12.55 -8.71 6.17
N CYS A 133 -12.43 -7.83 7.17
CA CYS A 133 -12.02 -8.22 8.53
C CYS A 133 -13.01 -9.16 9.23
N SER A 134 -14.30 -9.08 8.89
CA SER A 134 -15.32 -9.97 9.44
C SER A 134 -15.36 -11.34 8.75
N SER A 135 -14.93 -11.42 7.49
CA SER A 135 -15.05 -12.60 6.64
C SER A 135 -13.77 -13.43 6.55
N HIS A 136 -12.62 -12.85 6.89
CA HIS A 136 -11.32 -13.49 6.73
C HIS A 136 -10.50 -13.40 8.01
N LYS A 137 -9.78 -14.46 8.31
CA LYS A 137 -8.94 -14.57 9.52
C LYS A 137 -7.68 -13.72 9.44
N TYR A 138 -7.09 -13.63 8.26
CA TYR A 138 -5.83 -12.90 8.03
C TYR A 138 -6.06 -11.79 7.02
N VAL A 139 -6.17 -10.57 7.53
CA VAL A 139 -6.30 -9.35 6.73
C VAL A 139 -5.16 -8.41 7.10
N TYR A 140 -4.42 -7.97 6.11
CA TYR A 140 -3.36 -6.99 6.26
C TYR A 140 -3.64 -5.78 5.38
N ILE A 141 -3.68 -4.60 5.97
CA ILE A 141 -3.94 -3.34 5.26
C ILE A 141 -2.66 -2.50 5.31
N THR A 142 -2.28 -1.99 4.15
CA THR A 142 -1.10 -1.14 3.97
C THR A 142 -1.38 -0.05 2.95
N GLY A 143 -0.58 0.99 2.94
CA GLY A 143 -0.74 2.07 1.97
C GLY A 143 -0.51 3.44 2.57
N ASP A 144 -1.13 4.45 1.93
CA ASP A 144 -1.07 5.85 2.35
C ASP A 144 -2.50 6.35 2.59
N LEU A 145 -2.86 6.49 3.84
CA LEU A 145 -4.17 7.00 4.25
C LEU A 145 -4.25 8.52 4.24
N ASN A 146 -3.12 9.23 4.11
CA ASN A 146 -3.03 10.68 4.27
C ASN A 146 -3.76 11.19 5.55
N ALA A 147 -3.87 10.30 6.54
CA ALA A 147 -4.49 10.60 7.81
C ALA A 147 -3.53 11.42 8.67
N ARG A 148 -4.08 12.48 9.25
CA ARG A 148 -3.35 13.25 10.27
C ARG A 148 -3.91 12.88 11.62
N THR A 149 -3.05 12.58 12.56
CA THR A 149 -3.42 12.25 13.93
C THR A 149 -3.82 13.49 14.74
N ALA A 150 -3.90 14.66 14.09
CA ALA A 150 -4.23 15.96 14.70
C ALA A 150 -3.29 16.28 15.87
N ASN A 151 -3.82 16.24 17.10
CA ASN A 151 -3.06 16.51 18.32
C ASN A 151 -2.62 15.22 19.03
N LEU A 152 -2.86 14.04 18.43
CA LEU A 152 -2.34 12.80 19.00
C LEU A 152 -0.83 12.75 18.80
N ILE A 153 -0.14 12.24 19.79
CA ILE A 153 1.30 12.06 19.75
C ILE A 153 1.61 10.94 18.74
N ASP A 154 2.34 11.25 17.69
CA ASP A 154 2.74 10.32 16.62
C ASP A 154 3.96 9.47 16.96
N TYR A 155 4.45 9.58 18.16
CA TYR A 155 5.62 8.84 18.62
C TYR A 155 5.30 8.04 19.87
N VAL A 156 5.91 6.88 19.97
CA VAL A 156 5.94 6.14 21.22
C VAL A 156 6.87 6.90 22.15
N GLN A 157 6.34 7.41 23.27
CA GLN A 157 7.19 7.96 24.31
C GLN A 157 8.03 6.80 24.88
N LEU A 158 9.29 6.73 24.48
CA LEU A 158 10.22 5.77 25.05
C LEU A 158 10.36 6.08 26.54
N ASP A 159 10.17 5.09 27.40
CA ASP A 159 10.54 5.25 28.78
C ASP A 159 12.08 5.31 28.90
N GLU A 160 12.56 5.86 30.00
CA GLU A 160 13.99 6.05 30.23
C GLU A 160 14.77 4.72 30.12
N PHE A 161 14.14 3.59 30.46
CA PHE A 161 14.74 2.26 30.39
C PHE A 161 15.01 1.82 28.94
N LEU A 162 14.02 2.03 28.03
CA LEU A 162 14.18 1.68 26.62
C LEU A 162 15.17 2.63 25.92
N ALA A 163 15.19 3.89 26.29
CA ALA A 163 16.17 4.85 25.76
C ALA A 163 17.62 4.46 26.13
N GLU A 164 17.85 4.04 27.36
CA GLU A 164 19.16 3.54 27.82
C GLU A 164 19.56 2.22 27.13
N GLU A 165 18.63 1.26 27.00
CA GLU A 165 18.90 -0.06 26.41
C GLU A 165 19.25 0.01 24.92
N PHE A 166 18.70 0.97 24.19
CA PHE A 166 18.92 1.18 22.75
C PHE A 166 19.89 2.30 22.43
N GLU A 167 20.54 2.92 23.44
CA GLU A 167 21.48 4.05 23.28
C GLU A 167 20.88 5.19 22.42
N LEU A 168 19.57 5.47 22.59
CA LEU A 168 18.87 6.51 21.84
C LEU A 168 19.03 7.84 22.54
N ASP A 169 19.57 8.83 21.85
CA ASP A 169 19.63 10.21 22.31
C ASP A 169 18.33 10.99 21.98
N ASP A 170 18.12 12.11 22.66
CA ASP A 170 16.94 12.97 22.49
C ASP A 170 16.76 13.49 21.04
N GLU A 171 17.81 13.48 20.22
CA GLU A 171 17.73 13.89 18.82
C GLU A 171 17.20 12.76 17.91
N THR A 172 17.38 11.51 18.29
CA THR A 172 16.94 10.34 17.50
C THR A 172 15.41 10.12 17.59
N VAL A 173 14.77 10.62 18.65
CA VAL A 173 13.32 10.44 18.92
C VAL A 173 12.43 11.33 18.04
N HIS A 174 12.98 12.31 17.34
CA HIS A 174 12.21 13.29 16.56
C HIS A 174 12.08 12.98 15.05
N PHE A 175 12.48 11.78 14.57
CA PHE A 175 12.55 11.46 13.15
C PHE A 175 11.77 10.20 12.73
N PHE A 176 10.56 9.97 13.28
CA PHE A 176 9.64 8.97 12.73
C PHE A 176 8.24 9.52 12.54
#